data_6b0faca6d83636589ae92bba3ec45b54
#
_entry.id   6b0faca6d83636589ae92bba3ec45b54
#
_cell.length_a   1.000
_cell.length_b   1.000
_cell.length_c   1.000
_cell.angle_alpha   90.00
_cell.angle_beta   90.00
_cell.angle_gamma   90.00
#
_symmetry.space_group_name_H-M   'P 1'
#
loop_
_entity.id
_entity.type
_entity.pdbx_description
1 polymer ?
#
loop_
_entity_poly.entity_id
_entity_poly.type
_entity_poly.pdbx_seq_one_letter_code
_entity_poly.pdbx_strand_id
1 'polypeptide(L)'
;HIIYINFEDIDFAYIQNAIDLNKEIKSKILDNEKYFVFLDEIQYVQEFEKALASIKATCNVSLFVTGSNSTLLSGKLASLLTGRTIEFEVFPFSYFEAVEYLHVNNASSNALTIENYLKCGGFPFTYQLNSSQEVINYVKHLYESIVAKDIAHPYSRIDRSLFNTVALYILANAGKELSLANIVNYYNSHNTDNKLTRPMVKTFLDKMVQAYLIYPISQYNLSGKQSLNSHPKYYATDLALRTIGTNTIDFEDTFFLENLICNELKSRGYDVRTGKTYRSEIDLIVILNGKKCFIQVCYYLLNEQTIKREFDAFNPIKDHSPKYVLSLDKVDLSHNGIAHLNIEDFLLHKVDITLT
;
A
#
# COMPACT_ATOMS: atom_id res chain seq x y z
N HIS A 1 18.63 -21.65 -20.27
CA HIS A 1 17.95 -20.51 -20.95
C HIS A 1 17.34 -19.52 -19.93
N ILE A 2 18.05 -19.33 -18.78
CA ILE A 2 17.72 -18.32 -17.78
C ILE A 2 18.84 -17.29 -17.74
N ILE A 3 18.49 -16.01 -17.86
CA ILE A 3 19.39 -14.87 -17.68
C ILE A 3 18.86 -14.09 -16.47
N TYR A 4 19.69 -13.94 -15.42
CA TYR A 4 19.37 -13.13 -14.25
C TYR A 4 20.44 -12.04 -14.08
N ILE A 5 20.00 -10.79 -13.94
CA ILE A 5 20.84 -9.62 -13.73
C ILE A 5 20.21 -8.80 -12.59
N ASN A 6 20.98 -8.62 -11.51
CA ASN A 6 20.63 -7.69 -10.44
C ASN A 6 21.50 -6.42 -10.59
N PHE A 7 20.87 -5.28 -10.82
CA PHE A 7 21.59 -4.01 -11.05
C PHE A 7 22.09 -3.34 -9.75
N GLU A 8 21.81 -3.91 -8.57
CA GLU A 8 22.50 -3.54 -7.32
C GLU A 8 23.85 -4.26 -7.18
N ASP A 9 24.11 -5.32 -7.97
CA ASP A 9 25.37 -6.04 -7.95
C ASP A 9 26.42 -5.25 -8.76
N ILE A 10 27.58 -5.03 -8.13
CA ILE A 10 28.72 -4.29 -8.73
C ILE A 10 29.24 -4.96 -10.00
N ASP A 11 29.07 -6.26 -10.13
CA ASP A 11 29.51 -7.01 -11.31
C ASP A 11 28.76 -6.57 -12.59
N PHE A 12 27.59 -5.93 -12.45
CA PHE A 12 26.81 -5.37 -13.55
C PHE A 12 26.85 -3.84 -13.64
N ALA A 13 27.67 -3.17 -12.83
CA ALA A 13 27.76 -1.71 -12.79
C ALA A 13 28.19 -1.07 -14.12
N TYR A 14 28.76 -1.85 -15.05
CA TYR A 14 29.10 -1.39 -16.40
C TYR A 14 27.87 -1.21 -17.32
N ILE A 15 26.72 -1.78 -16.95
CA ILE A 15 25.46 -1.64 -17.71
C ILE A 15 24.74 -0.36 -17.25
N GLN A 16 25.06 0.76 -17.90
CA GLN A 16 24.53 2.06 -17.47
C GLN A 16 23.34 2.55 -18.29
N ASN A 17 23.16 2.04 -19.50
CA ASN A 17 22.16 2.54 -20.44
C ASN A 17 21.54 1.42 -21.30
N ALA A 18 20.55 1.79 -22.11
CA ALA A 18 19.82 0.88 -22.98
C ALA A 18 20.72 0.09 -23.95
N ILE A 19 21.81 0.70 -24.46
CA ILE A 19 22.72 0.05 -25.41
C ILE A 19 23.51 -1.06 -24.75
N ASP A 20 24.06 -0.78 -23.56
CA ASP A 20 24.81 -1.76 -22.78
C ASP A 20 23.91 -2.93 -22.37
N LEU A 21 22.69 -2.64 -21.87
CA LEU A 21 21.71 -3.66 -21.52
C LEU A 21 21.33 -4.56 -22.69
N ASN A 22 21.04 -3.95 -23.85
CA ASN A 22 20.66 -4.71 -25.04
C ASN A 22 21.83 -5.60 -25.55
N LYS A 23 23.05 -5.09 -25.47
CA LYS A 23 24.26 -5.85 -25.84
C LYS A 23 24.51 -7.02 -24.91
N GLU A 24 24.40 -6.76 -23.59
CA GLU A 24 24.62 -7.79 -22.56
C GLU A 24 23.63 -8.95 -22.68
N ILE A 25 22.34 -8.65 -22.80
CA ILE A 25 21.32 -9.70 -22.91
C ILE A 25 21.51 -10.49 -24.23
N LYS A 26 21.74 -9.82 -25.34
CA LYS A 26 21.97 -10.49 -26.64
C LYS A 26 23.21 -11.36 -26.66
N SER A 27 24.28 -11.00 -25.94
CA SER A 27 25.50 -11.81 -25.84
C SER A 27 25.29 -13.13 -25.07
N LYS A 28 24.29 -13.17 -24.20
CA LYS A 28 23.92 -14.35 -23.39
C LYS A 28 22.90 -15.26 -24.08
N ILE A 29 22.29 -14.82 -25.17
CA ILE A 29 21.37 -15.62 -25.99
C ILE A 29 22.21 -16.34 -27.05
N LEU A 30 22.42 -17.65 -26.87
CA LEU A 30 23.33 -18.44 -27.67
C LEU A 30 22.64 -19.24 -28.80
N ASP A 31 21.32 -19.37 -28.74
CA ASP A 31 20.50 -20.14 -29.69
C ASP A 31 19.11 -19.49 -29.87
N ASN A 32 18.23 -20.13 -30.65
CA ASN A 32 16.86 -19.66 -30.91
C ASN A 32 15.80 -20.17 -29.96
N GLU A 33 16.20 -20.88 -28.90
CA GLU A 33 15.28 -21.37 -27.87
C GLU A 33 14.70 -20.20 -27.06
N LYS A 34 13.68 -20.52 -26.26
CA LYS A 34 13.03 -19.51 -25.44
C LYS A 34 13.85 -19.23 -24.18
N TYR A 35 14.24 -17.97 -23.98
CA TYR A 35 14.92 -17.48 -22.76
C TYR A 35 13.96 -16.82 -21.80
N PHE A 36 14.21 -16.99 -20.50
CA PHE A 36 13.57 -16.26 -19.41
C PHE A 36 14.59 -15.27 -18.83
N VAL A 37 14.31 -13.99 -18.99
CA VAL A 37 15.22 -12.90 -18.59
C VAL A 37 14.65 -12.17 -17.40
N PHE A 38 15.36 -12.20 -16.28
CA PHE A 38 15.00 -11.53 -15.03
C PHE A 38 15.95 -10.35 -14.81
N LEU A 39 15.38 -9.16 -14.70
CA LEU A 39 16.10 -7.90 -14.54
C LEU A 39 15.64 -7.24 -13.25
N ASP A 40 16.48 -7.33 -12.23
CA ASP A 40 16.18 -6.88 -10.89
C ASP A 40 16.70 -5.45 -10.67
N GLU A 41 15.87 -4.56 -10.09
CA GLU A 41 16.18 -3.14 -9.86
C GLU A 41 16.57 -2.38 -11.15
N ILE A 42 15.76 -2.54 -12.20
CA ILE A 42 16.06 -2.02 -13.57
C ILE A 42 16.24 -0.48 -13.62
N GLN A 43 15.74 0.26 -12.63
CA GLN A 43 15.85 1.72 -12.58
C GLN A 43 17.29 2.26 -12.56
N TYR A 44 18.26 1.42 -12.26
CA TYR A 44 19.67 1.81 -12.33
C TYR A 44 20.17 1.94 -13.77
N VAL A 45 19.43 1.44 -14.77
CA VAL A 45 19.79 1.52 -16.19
C VAL A 45 19.04 2.66 -16.87
N GLN A 46 19.77 3.63 -17.42
CA GLN A 46 19.15 4.75 -18.14
C GLN A 46 18.46 4.28 -19.43
N GLU A 47 17.24 4.79 -19.69
CA GLU A 47 16.45 4.49 -20.89
C GLU A 47 16.22 2.98 -21.12
N PHE A 48 16.19 2.17 -20.06
CA PHE A 48 16.04 0.71 -20.13
C PHE A 48 14.82 0.29 -20.96
N GLU A 49 13.77 1.09 -21.01
CA GLU A 49 12.54 0.83 -21.75
C GLU A 49 12.81 0.60 -23.26
N LYS A 50 13.79 1.34 -23.81
CA LYS A 50 14.21 1.16 -25.23
C LYS A 50 14.88 -0.19 -25.45
N ALA A 51 15.71 -0.65 -24.49
CA ALA A 51 16.34 -1.95 -24.55
C ALA A 51 15.31 -3.08 -24.48
N LEU A 52 14.36 -2.99 -23.51
CA LEU A 52 13.30 -3.99 -23.36
C LEU A 52 12.45 -4.11 -24.63
N ALA A 53 12.07 -2.98 -25.23
CA ALA A 53 11.32 -2.96 -26.48
C ALA A 53 12.11 -3.64 -27.64
N SER A 54 13.42 -3.34 -27.78
CA SER A 54 14.29 -3.93 -28.76
C SER A 54 14.46 -5.44 -28.61
N ILE A 55 14.75 -5.89 -27.37
CA ILE A 55 14.93 -7.30 -27.01
C ILE A 55 13.65 -8.09 -27.29
N LYS A 56 12.50 -7.55 -26.86
CA LYS A 56 11.20 -8.18 -27.10
C LYS A 56 10.83 -8.31 -28.57
N ALA A 57 11.30 -7.37 -29.40
CA ALA A 57 11.05 -7.38 -30.85
C ALA A 57 11.99 -8.32 -31.62
N THR A 58 13.19 -8.60 -31.10
CA THR A 58 14.26 -9.27 -31.85
C THR A 58 14.67 -10.64 -31.32
N CYS A 59 14.26 -10.97 -30.09
CA CYS A 59 14.65 -12.19 -29.38
C CYS A 59 13.43 -12.99 -28.89
N ASN A 60 13.57 -14.31 -28.83
CA ASN A 60 12.56 -15.21 -28.29
C ASN A 60 12.67 -15.24 -26.76
N VAL A 61 12.10 -14.23 -26.07
CA VAL A 61 12.26 -14.04 -24.63
C VAL A 61 10.93 -13.79 -23.91
N SER A 62 10.88 -14.21 -22.64
CA SER A 62 9.97 -13.70 -21.63
C SER A 62 10.76 -12.81 -20.67
N LEU A 63 10.35 -11.54 -20.54
CA LEU A 63 11.02 -10.56 -19.70
C LEU A 63 10.27 -10.42 -18.36
N PHE A 64 11.00 -10.51 -17.27
CA PHE A 64 10.55 -10.24 -15.91
C PHE A 64 11.40 -9.09 -15.36
N VAL A 65 10.74 -8.03 -14.94
CA VAL A 65 11.43 -6.78 -14.57
C VAL A 65 10.91 -6.34 -13.21
N THR A 66 11.80 -6.02 -12.28
CA THR A 66 11.42 -5.46 -10.98
C THR A 66 11.90 -4.03 -10.84
N GLY A 67 11.26 -3.30 -9.94
CA GLY A 67 11.67 -1.96 -9.52
C GLY A 67 10.87 -1.49 -8.31
N SER A 68 11.53 -0.72 -7.46
CA SER A 68 11.00 -0.26 -6.16
C SER A 68 10.02 0.92 -6.26
N ASN A 69 9.83 1.51 -7.44
CA ASN A 69 9.02 2.72 -7.61
C ASN A 69 7.92 2.54 -8.66
N SER A 70 6.68 2.89 -8.31
CA SER A 70 5.50 2.73 -9.18
C SER A 70 5.60 3.49 -10.52
N THR A 71 6.42 4.54 -10.60
CA THR A 71 6.59 5.31 -11.85
C THR A 71 7.45 4.61 -12.89
N LEU A 72 8.25 3.62 -12.48
CA LEU A 72 9.13 2.89 -13.39
C LEU A 72 8.35 2.06 -14.41
N LEU A 73 7.26 1.47 -13.98
CA LEU A 73 6.43 0.60 -14.82
C LEU A 73 5.25 1.36 -15.46
N SER A 74 4.95 2.58 -14.98
CA SER A 74 3.96 3.48 -15.56
C SER A 74 4.60 4.48 -16.55
N GLY A 75 3.85 5.07 -17.43
CA GLY A 75 4.33 6.14 -18.31
C GLY A 75 5.11 5.63 -19.53
N LYS A 76 6.42 5.81 -19.60
CA LYS A 76 7.23 5.50 -20.80
C LYS A 76 7.22 4.00 -21.15
N LEU A 77 7.35 3.13 -20.16
CA LEU A 77 7.30 1.69 -20.37
C LEU A 77 5.90 1.26 -20.85
N ALA A 78 4.84 1.76 -20.23
CA ALA A 78 3.47 1.50 -20.66
C ALA A 78 3.23 1.94 -22.10
N SER A 79 3.79 3.07 -22.55
CA SER A 79 3.66 3.55 -23.91
C SER A 79 4.44 2.73 -24.94
N LEU A 80 5.66 2.28 -24.61
CA LEU A 80 6.52 1.50 -25.52
C LEU A 80 6.13 0.02 -25.62
N LEU A 81 5.54 -0.54 -24.54
CA LEU A 81 5.11 -1.93 -24.47
C LEU A 81 3.58 -2.08 -24.38
N THR A 82 2.83 -1.11 -24.87
CA THR A 82 1.37 -1.04 -24.80
C THR A 82 0.70 -2.38 -25.12
N GLY A 83 -0.09 -2.90 -24.16
CA GLY A 83 -0.83 -4.16 -24.30
C GLY A 83 0.03 -5.43 -24.26
N ARG A 84 1.32 -5.36 -23.89
CA ARG A 84 2.26 -6.49 -23.85
C ARG A 84 2.90 -6.71 -22.49
N THR A 85 2.42 -6.03 -21.46
CA THR A 85 2.88 -6.14 -20.07
C THR A 85 1.74 -6.53 -19.14
N ILE A 86 2.08 -7.32 -18.14
CA ILE A 86 1.23 -7.61 -16.98
C ILE A 86 2.00 -7.10 -15.76
N GLU A 87 1.36 -6.29 -14.94
CA GLU A 87 1.93 -5.74 -13.72
C GLU A 87 1.48 -6.58 -12.52
N PHE A 88 2.42 -6.91 -11.65
CA PHE A 88 2.19 -7.57 -10.39
C PHE A 88 2.69 -6.67 -9.27
N GLU A 89 1.80 -6.22 -8.41
CA GLU A 89 2.16 -5.51 -7.18
C GLU A 89 2.49 -6.53 -6.09
N VAL A 90 3.67 -6.40 -5.48
CA VAL A 90 4.09 -7.24 -4.35
C VAL A 90 3.84 -6.46 -3.07
N PHE A 91 2.93 -6.97 -2.25
CA PHE A 91 2.57 -6.36 -0.97
C PHE A 91 3.52 -6.83 0.15
N PRO A 92 3.66 -6.08 1.26
CA PRO A 92 4.14 -6.65 2.51
C PRO A 92 3.31 -7.87 2.91
N PHE A 93 3.83 -8.74 3.79
CA PHE A 93 3.04 -9.88 4.27
C PHE A 93 1.68 -9.45 4.81
N SER A 94 0.62 -10.11 4.34
CA SER A 94 -0.69 -10.09 5.01
C SER A 94 -0.58 -10.73 6.40
N TYR A 95 -1.60 -10.55 7.23
CA TYR A 95 -1.64 -11.22 8.54
C TYR A 95 -1.52 -12.74 8.41
N PHE A 96 -2.21 -13.33 7.43
CA PHE A 96 -2.14 -14.75 7.13
C PHE A 96 -0.71 -15.20 6.77
N GLU A 97 -0.07 -14.50 5.84
CA GLU A 97 1.31 -14.81 5.40
C GLU A 97 2.32 -14.66 6.54
N ALA A 98 2.15 -13.67 7.41
CA ALA A 98 2.99 -13.49 8.59
C ALA A 98 2.85 -14.64 9.59
N VAL A 99 1.62 -15.12 9.82
CA VAL A 99 1.35 -16.31 10.66
C VAL A 99 2.01 -17.55 10.05
N GLU A 100 1.84 -17.77 8.74
CA GLU A 100 2.44 -18.92 8.04
C GLU A 100 3.98 -18.84 8.06
N TYR A 101 4.56 -17.65 7.85
CA TYR A 101 6.01 -17.44 7.93
C TYR A 101 6.57 -17.85 9.30
N LEU A 102 5.93 -17.44 10.38
CA LEU A 102 6.33 -17.81 11.75
C LEU A 102 6.18 -19.31 12.00
N HIS A 103 5.12 -19.93 11.48
CA HIS A 103 4.91 -21.37 11.58
C HIS A 103 6.04 -22.16 10.90
N VAL A 104 6.38 -21.81 9.67
CA VAL A 104 7.42 -22.51 8.89
C VAL A 104 8.80 -22.36 9.53
N ASN A 105 9.09 -21.21 10.15
CA ASN A 105 10.38 -20.94 10.77
C ASN A 105 10.48 -21.42 12.23
N ASN A 106 9.52 -22.20 12.75
CA ASN A 106 9.49 -22.70 14.12
C ASN A 106 9.73 -21.59 15.18
N ALA A 107 9.36 -20.36 14.85
CA ALA A 107 9.40 -19.26 15.80
C ALA A 107 8.40 -19.60 16.92
N SER A 108 8.90 -19.62 18.14
CA SER A 108 8.20 -20.12 19.35
C SER A 108 6.74 -19.72 19.42
N SER A 109 5.94 -20.65 19.90
CA SER A 109 4.50 -20.86 19.96
C SER A 109 3.60 -19.73 20.50
N ASN A 110 4.05 -18.50 20.57
CA ASN A 110 3.16 -17.37 20.80
C ASN A 110 2.54 -17.02 19.44
N ALA A 111 1.32 -17.48 19.20
CA ALA A 111 0.56 -17.09 18.03
C ALA A 111 0.66 -15.57 17.81
N LEU A 112 0.98 -15.14 16.59
CA LEU A 112 0.98 -13.74 16.24
C LEU A 112 -0.42 -13.18 16.53
N THR A 113 -0.50 -12.19 17.41
CA THR A 113 -1.76 -11.50 17.67
C THR A 113 -1.94 -10.35 16.68
N ILE A 114 -3.18 -9.95 16.42
CA ILE A 114 -3.47 -8.77 15.59
C ILE A 114 -2.75 -7.53 16.15
N GLU A 115 -2.75 -7.33 17.47
CA GLU A 115 -2.05 -6.21 18.11
C GLU A 115 -0.54 -6.21 17.80
N ASN A 116 0.09 -7.37 17.82
CA ASN A 116 1.51 -7.49 17.48
C ASN A 116 1.74 -7.24 15.98
N TYR A 117 0.85 -7.73 15.11
CA TYR A 117 0.91 -7.44 13.69
C TYR A 117 0.72 -5.94 13.39
N LEU A 118 -0.19 -5.26 14.09
CA LEU A 118 -0.36 -3.81 13.96
C LEU A 118 0.92 -3.03 14.31
N LYS A 119 1.78 -3.58 15.19
CA LYS A 119 3.08 -2.98 15.57
C LYS A 119 4.18 -3.31 14.58
N CYS A 120 4.30 -4.58 14.20
CA CYS A 120 5.39 -5.09 13.38
C CYS A 120 5.18 -4.83 11.89
N GLY A 121 3.91 -4.67 11.47
CA GLY A 121 3.54 -4.61 10.05
C GLY A 121 3.78 -5.92 9.31
N GLY A 122 3.84 -5.85 7.99
CA GLY A 122 4.05 -6.97 7.10
C GLY A 122 5.46 -7.05 6.51
N PHE A 123 6.42 -6.22 6.92
CA PHE A 123 7.79 -6.34 6.43
C PHE A 123 8.43 -7.64 6.96
N PRO A 124 8.87 -8.58 6.09
CA PRO A 124 9.29 -9.91 6.53
C PRO A 124 10.42 -9.90 7.57
N PHE A 125 11.34 -8.95 7.48
CA PHE A 125 12.49 -8.87 8.39
C PHE A 125 12.09 -8.50 9.83
N THR A 126 10.96 -7.81 10.05
CA THR A 126 10.50 -7.46 11.41
C THR A 126 10.25 -8.69 12.28
N TYR A 127 9.91 -9.83 11.66
CA TYR A 127 9.66 -11.11 12.35
C TYR A 127 10.93 -11.86 12.75
N GLN A 128 12.11 -11.38 12.36
CA GLN A 128 13.43 -11.90 12.76
C GLN A 128 14.03 -11.11 13.91
N LEU A 129 13.39 -10.01 14.34
CA LEU A 129 13.88 -9.13 15.39
C LEU A 129 13.34 -9.57 16.76
N ASN A 130 14.11 -9.33 17.81
CA ASN A 130 13.84 -9.85 19.14
C ASN A 130 13.06 -8.88 20.05
N SER A 131 12.94 -7.61 19.67
CA SER A 131 12.29 -6.59 20.49
C SER A 131 11.53 -5.56 19.66
N SER A 132 10.49 -4.98 20.25
CA SER A 132 9.74 -3.90 19.62
C SER A 132 10.63 -2.68 19.29
N GLN A 133 11.68 -2.43 20.07
CA GLN A 133 12.61 -1.33 19.81
C GLN A 133 13.44 -1.60 18.54
N GLU A 134 13.88 -2.84 18.34
CA GLU A 134 14.59 -3.23 17.10
C GLU A 134 13.67 -3.08 15.88
N VAL A 135 12.40 -3.46 15.99
CA VAL A 135 11.39 -3.26 14.93
C VAL A 135 11.25 -1.78 14.57
N ILE A 136 11.06 -0.91 15.58
CA ILE A 136 10.94 0.54 15.36
C ILE A 136 12.18 1.09 14.68
N ASN A 137 13.37 0.71 15.14
CA ASN A 137 14.64 1.17 14.57
C ASN A 137 14.81 0.69 13.12
N TYR A 138 14.49 -0.57 12.85
CA TYR A 138 14.52 -1.13 11.48
C TYR A 138 13.58 -0.39 10.54
N VAL A 139 12.31 -0.22 10.93
CA VAL A 139 11.31 0.45 10.11
C VAL A 139 11.68 1.92 9.86
N LYS A 140 12.26 2.59 10.87
CA LYS A 140 12.78 3.95 10.71
C LYS A 140 13.91 4.01 9.67
N HIS A 141 14.89 3.11 9.76
CA HIS A 141 15.99 3.04 8.78
C HIS A 141 15.47 2.68 7.38
N LEU A 142 14.50 1.76 7.28
CA LEU A 142 13.86 1.42 6.01
C LEU A 142 13.18 2.65 5.39
N TYR A 143 12.38 3.39 6.16
CA TYR A 143 11.78 4.63 5.72
C TYR A 143 12.82 5.66 5.26
N GLU A 144 13.89 5.88 6.04
CA GLU A 144 14.98 6.80 5.69
C GLU A 144 15.67 6.39 4.38
N SER A 145 15.84 5.09 4.15
CA SER A 145 16.41 4.54 2.91
C SER A 145 15.49 4.77 1.72
N ILE A 146 14.18 4.53 1.85
CA ILE A 146 13.18 4.81 0.81
C ILE A 146 13.19 6.31 0.48
N VAL A 147 13.17 7.19 1.48
CA VAL A 147 13.22 8.63 1.26
C VAL A 147 14.51 9.05 0.56
N ALA A 148 15.64 8.48 0.92
CA ALA A 148 16.92 8.81 0.31
C ALA A 148 17.01 8.33 -1.15
N LYS A 149 16.62 7.08 -1.44
CA LYS A 149 16.72 6.47 -2.77
C LYS A 149 15.64 6.98 -3.74
N ASP A 150 14.38 6.94 -3.31
CA ASP A 150 13.24 7.10 -4.22
C ASP A 150 12.67 8.52 -4.26
N ILE A 151 12.95 9.34 -3.26
CA ILE A 151 12.37 10.69 -3.15
C ILE A 151 13.43 11.78 -3.26
N ALA A 152 14.48 11.75 -2.46
CA ALA A 152 15.47 12.82 -2.41
C ALA A 152 16.48 12.78 -3.56
N HIS A 153 16.95 11.60 -3.97
CA HIS A 153 17.98 11.46 -5.00
C HIS A 153 17.50 11.88 -6.41
N PRO A 154 16.31 11.44 -6.89
CA PRO A 154 15.78 11.88 -8.18
C PRO A 154 15.33 13.35 -8.21
N TYR A 155 15.06 13.94 -7.04
CA TYR A 155 14.46 15.27 -6.90
C TYR A 155 15.23 16.16 -5.92
N SER A 156 16.44 16.53 -6.28
CA SER A 156 17.38 17.34 -5.48
C SER A 156 16.84 18.71 -5.01
N ARG A 157 15.64 19.11 -5.47
CA ARG A 157 14.97 20.36 -5.09
C ARG A 157 13.99 20.22 -3.92
N ILE A 158 13.78 18.99 -3.39
CA ILE A 158 12.91 18.78 -2.25
C ILE A 158 13.70 19.03 -0.97
N ASP A 159 13.20 19.95 -0.14
CA ASP A 159 13.69 20.10 1.24
C ASP A 159 13.34 18.84 2.02
N ARG A 160 14.37 18.03 2.30
CA ARG A 160 14.23 16.70 2.96
C ARG A 160 13.68 16.84 4.38
N SER A 161 14.05 17.89 5.12
CA SER A 161 13.56 18.11 6.48
C SER A 161 12.07 18.41 6.48
N LEU A 162 11.65 19.32 5.59
CA LEU A 162 10.23 19.67 5.42
C LEU A 162 9.43 18.47 4.93
N PHE A 163 9.95 17.71 3.96
CA PHE A 163 9.31 16.48 3.48
C PHE A 163 9.10 15.50 4.62
N ASN A 164 10.12 15.19 5.41
CA ASN A 164 10.04 14.24 6.52
C ASN A 164 8.99 14.67 7.55
N THR A 165 8.95 15.95 7.92
CA THR A 165 7.96 16.46 8.87
C THR A 165 6.54 16.24 8.38
N VAL A 166 6.27 16.53 7.11
CA VAL A 166 4.94 16.35 6.51
C VAL A 166 4.62 14.86 6.31
N ALA A 167 5.58 14.07 5.86
CA ALA A 167 5.39 12.64 5.60
C ALA A 167 5.09 11.86 6.89
N LEU A 168 5.81 12.12 7.97
CA LEU A 168 5.55 11.50 9.27
C LEU A 168 4.18 11.90 9.82
N TYR A 169 3.77 13.16 9.65
CA TYR A 169 2.42 13.59 10.01
C TYR A 169 1.35 12.84 9.21
N ILE A 170 1.55 12.65 7.90
CA ILE A 170 0.62 11.93 7.02
C ILE A 170 0.53 10.45 7.44
N LEU A 171 1.67 9.79 7.68
CA LEU A 171 1.71 8.40 8.13
C LEU A 171 1.00 8.21 9.48
N ALA A 172 1.23 9.10 10.44
CA ALA A 172 0.56 9.06 11.75
C ALA A 172 -0.97 9.23 11.63
N ASN A 173 -1.44 9.94 10.62
CA ASN A 173 -2.87 10.20 10.38
C ASN A 173 -3.43 9.38 9.20
N ALA A 174 -2.77 8.29 8.81
CA ALA A 174 -3.27 7.43 7.75
C ALA A 174 -4.65 6.87 8.10
N GLY A 175 -5.55 6.80 7.12
CA GLY A 175 -6.97 6.43 7.32
C GLY A 175 -7.88 7.60 7.70
N LYS A 176 -7.35 8.73 8.17
CA LYS A 176 -8.14 9.93 8.51
C LYS A 176 -8.33 10.82 7.28
N GLU A 177 -9.41 11.62 7.28
CA GLU A 177 -9.57 12.67 6.26
C GLU A 177 -8.43 13.71 6.38
N LEU A 178 -7.65 13.87 5.31
CA LEU A 178 -6.56 14.85 5.26
C LEU A 178 -7.02 16.12 4.53
N SER A 179 -6.94 17.25 5.23
CA SER A 179 -7.12 18.57 4.64
C SER A 179 -5.75 19.21 4.37
N LEU A 180 -5.41 19.41 3.09
CA LEU A 180 -4.17 20.10 2.71
C LEU A 180 -4.08 21.49 3.33
N ALA A 181 -5.23 22.18 3.47
CA ALA A 181 -5.28 23.50 4.10
C ALA A 181 -4.94 23.42 5.59
N ASN A 182 -5.46 22.40 6.30
CA ASN A 182 -5.19 22.23 7.73
C ASN A 182 -3.71 21.89 7.98
N ILE A 183 -3.12 21.02 7.14
CA ILE A 183 -1.69 20.70 7.23
C ILE A 183 -0.84 21.95 7.04
N VAL A 184 -1.13 22.75 6.01
CA VAL A 184 -0.41 24.00 5.73
C VAL A 184 -0.56 25.00 6.85
N ASN A 185 -1.78 25.22 7.35
CA ASN A 185 -2.06 26.17 8.41
C ASN A 185 -1.37 25.75 9.72
N TYR A 186 -1.47 24.46 10.08
CA TYR A 186 -0.83 23.93 11.29
C TYR A 186 0.68 24.10 11.22
N TYR A 187 1.31 23.66 10.11
CA TYR A 187 2.75 23.77 9.95
C TYR A 187 3.22 25.24 10.03
N ASN A 188 2.59 26.12 9.28
CA ASN A 188 3.00 27.53 9.18
C ASN A 188 2.73 28.34 10.46
N SER A 189 1.82 27.88 11.33
CA SER A 189 1.61 28.52 12.63
C SER A 189 2.72 28.23 13.64
N HIS A 190 3.48 27.15 13.42
CA HIS A 190 4.58 26.74 14.30
C HIS A 190 5.97 26.96 13.69
N ASN A 191 6.06 27.33 12.40
CA ASN A 191 7.30 27.51 11.67
C ASN A 191 7.25 28.81 10.85
N THR A 192 8.18 29.73 11.10
CA THR A 192 8.23 31.05 10.44
C THR A 192 9.15 31.07 9.22
N ASP A 193 10.18 30.25 9.19
CA ASP A 193 11.30 30.36 8.26
C ASP A 193 11.07 29.64 6.93
N ASN A 194 10.40 28.48 6.94
CA ASN A 194 10.09 27.71 5.73
C ASN A 194 8.57 27.55 5.59
N LYS A 195 7.95 28.34 4.72
CA LYS A 195 6.51 28.25 4.51
C LYS A 195 6.12 27.06 3.66
N LEU A 196 5.33 26.18 4.23
CA LEU A 196 4.65 25.09 3.51
C LEU A 196 3.50 25.66 2.66
N THR A 197 3.32 25.13 1.46
CA THR A 197 2.21 25.49 0.56
C THR A 197 1.40 24.27 0.16
N ARG A 198 0.13 24.45 -0.24
CA ARG A 198 -0.71 23.35 -0.70
C ARG A 198 -0.12 22.58 -1.90
N PRO A 199 0.47 23.20 -2.93
CA PRO A 199 1.16 22.50 -4.00
C PRO A 199 2.33 21.64 -3.51
N MET A 200 3.09 22.09 -2.51
CA MET A 200 4.17 21.31 -1.91
C MET A 200 3.63 20.05 -1.22
N VAL A 201 2.59 20.19 -0.39
CA VAL A 201 1.95 19.02 0.27
C VAL A 201 1.44 18.03 -0.77
N LYS A 202 0.81 18.51 -1.85
CA LYS A 202 0.37 17.64 -2.94
C LYS A 202 1.54 16.91 -3.59
N THR A 203 2.64 17.61 -3.88
CA THR A 203 3.86 17.00 -4.42
C THR A 203 4.42 15.94 -3.47
N PHE A 204 4.41 16.19 -2.16
CA PHE A 204 4.88 15.22 -1.16
C PHE A 204 3.99 13.97 -1.13
N LEU A 205 2.67 14.14 -1.15
CA LEU A 205 1.72 13.03 -1.26
C LEU A 205 1.96 12.20 -2.52
N ASP A 206 2.11 12.85 -3.68
CA ASP A 206 2.39 12.16 -4.94
C ASP A 206 3.69 11.37 -4.87
N LYS A 207 4.73 11.89 -4.20
CA LYS A 207 6.00 11.18 -3.98
C LYS A 207 5.86 10.02 -3.01
N MET A 208 5.11 10.18 -1.93
CA MET A 208 4.84 9.08 -0.99
C MET A 208 4.08 7.94 -1.66
N VAL A 209 3.12 8.25 -2.54
CA VAL A 209 2.41 7.25 -3.35
C VAL A 209 3.36 6.54 -4.31
N GLN A 210 4.21 7.30 -5.03
CA GLN A 210 5.19 6.75 -5.96
C GLN A 210 6.19 5.81 -5.30
N ALA A 211 6.60 6.12 -4.07
CA ALA A 211 7.54 5.32 -3.27
C ALA A 211 6.85 4.22 -2.44
N TYR A 212 5.60 3.91 -2.69
CA TYR A 212 4.81 2.93 -1.94
C TYR A 212 4.85 3.11 -0.41
N LEU A 213 4.83 4.36 0.07
CA LEU A 213 4.67 4.65 1.49
C LEU A 213 3.20 4.72 1.89
N ILE A 214 2.34 5.17 0.97
CA ILE A 214 0.89 5.31 1.17
C ILE A 214 0.10 4.92 -0.09
N TYR A 215 -1.13 4.44 0.12
CA TYR A 215 -2.14 4.23 -0.92
C TYR A 215 -3.17 5.35 -0.93
N PRO A 216 -3.46 5.99 -2.07
CA PRO A 216 -4.61 6.87 -2.22
C PRO A 216 -5.87 6.02 -2.45
N ILE A 217 -6.82 6.07 -1.53
CA ILE A 217 -8.12 5.39 -1.66
C ILE A 217 -9.17 6.41 -2.04
N SER A 218 -9.66 6.29 -3.26
CA SER A 218 -10.63 7.23 -3.81
C SER A 218 -12.01 7.07 -3.16
N GLN A 219 -12.75 8.16 -3.10
CA GLN A 219 -14.12 8.16 -2.58
C GLN A 219 -15.10 7.64 -3.65
N TYR A 220 -15.94 6.67 -3.26
CA TYR A 220 -17.07 6.22 -4.06
C TYR A 220 -18.29 7.09 -3.79
N ASN A 221 -18.95 7.52 -4.84
CA ASN A 221 -20.11 8.39 -4.71
C ASN A 221 -21.40 7.60 -4.50
N LEU A 222 -21.83 7.52 -3.27
CA LEU A 222 -23.08 6.85 -2.87
C LEU A 222 -24.36 7.62 -3.27
N SER A 223 -24.24 8.90 -3.59
CA SER A 223 -25.39 9.77 -3.95
C SER A 223 -25.64 9.89 -5.44
N GLY A 224 -24.87 9.19 -6.29
CA GLY A 224 -25.00 9.22 -7.75
C GLY A 224 -24.55 10.52 -8.44
N LYS A 225 -24.09 11.53 -7.68
CA LYS A 225 -23.51 12.78 -8.22
C LYS A 225 -21.99 12.71 -8.11
N GLN A 226 -21.28 12.80 -9.24
CA GLN A 226 -19.80 12.91 -9.18
C GLN A 226 -19.42 14.21 -8.46
N SER A 227 -18.72 14.08 -7.33
CA SER A 227 -18.11 15.22 -6.66
C SER A 227 -16.73 15.46 -7.24
N LEU A 228 -16.55 16.56 -7.94
CA LEU A 228 -15.24 17.00 -8.44
C LEU A 228 -14.26 17.36 -7.32
N ASN A 229 -14.73 17.44 -6.07
CA ASN A 229 -13.97 17.90 -4.90
C ASN A 229 -13.73 16.79 -3.87
N SER A 230 -13.92 15.51 -4.21
CA SER A 230 -13.60 14.43 -3.28
C SER A 230 -12.09 14.24 -3.20
N HIS A 231 -11.54 14.42 -2.01
CA HIS A 231 -10.14 14.10 -1.73
C HIS A 231 -10.03 12.63 -1.32
N PRO A 232 -9.01 11.88 -1.80
CA PRO A 232 -8.80 10.52 -1.35
C PRO A 232 -8.41 10.50 0.13
N LYS A 233 -8.77 9.42 0.84
CA LYS A 233 -8.10 9.04 2.07
C LYS A 233 -6.76 8.39 1.72
N TYR A 234 -5.79 8.51 2.60
CA TYR A 234 -4.47 7.88 2.42
C TYR A 234 -4.25 6.86 3.52
N TYR A 235 -3.91 5.64 3.12
CA TYR A 235 -3.59 4.54 4.04
C TYR A 235 -2.12 4.20 3.91
N ALA A 236 -1.45 3.87 5.01
CA ALA A 236 -0.08 3.38 4.97
C ALA A 236 -0.03 2.02 4.26
N THR A 237 0.94 1.83 3.38
CA THR A 237 1.12 0.55 2.68
C THR A 237 1.51 -0.58 3.64
N ASP A 238 2.20 -0.21 4.72
CA ASP A 238 2.52 -1.10 5.84
C ASP A 238 2.21 -0.39 7.17
N LEU A 239 1.63 -1.14 8.11
CA LEU A 239 1.21 -0.57 9.39
C LEU A 239 2.38 -0.16 10.27
N ALA A 240 3.54 -0.81 10.14
CA ALA A 240 4.73 -0.41 10.87
C ALA A 240 5.21 1.00 10.49
N LEU A 241 4.94 1.46 9.27
CA LEU A 241 5.26 2.84 8.85
C LEU A 241 4.48 3.89 9.65
N ARG A 242 3.29 3.57 10.17
CA ARG A 242 2.53 4.49 11.03
C ARG A 242 3.22 4.70 12.37
N THR A 243 3.91 3.68 12.86
CA THR A 243 4.54 3.71 14.21
C THR A 243 5.70 4.68 14.29
N ILE A 244 6.40 4.96 13.16
CA ILE A 244 7.51 5.91 13.14
C ILE A 244 7.08 7.37 13.23
N GLY A 245 5.83 7.66 12.88
CA GLY A 245 5.24 9.01 12.96
C GLY A 245 4.59 9.34 14.31
N THR A 246 4.43 8.34 15.17
CA THR A 246 3.76 8.47 16.47
C THR A 246 4.71 8.15 17.62
N ASN A 247 4.74 9.00 18.65
CA ASN A 247 5.50 8.72 19.89
C ASN A 247 4.78 7.69 20.77
N THR A 248 3.49 7.48 20.57
CA THR A 248 2.63 6.52 21.27
C THR A 248 1.71 5.86 20.27
N ILE A 249 1.61 4.54 20.33
CA ILE A 249 0.66 3.80 19.52
C ILE A 249 -0.62 3.66 20.38
N ASP A 250 -1.61 4.41 20.03
CA ASP A 250 -2.96 4.20 20.54
C ASP A 250 -3.65 3.14 19.67
N PHE A 251 -3.67 1.90 20.18
CA PHE A 251 -4.28 0.77 19.46
C PHE A 251 -5.82 0.80 19.50
N GLU A 252 -6.43 1.68 20.28
CA GLU A 252 -7.88 1.90 20.27
C GLU A 252 -8.32 2.79 19.10
N ASP A 253 -7.37 3.36 18.35
CA ASP A 253 -7.65 4.10 17.13
C ASP A 253 -8.12 3.15 16.02
N THR A 254 -9.43 3.13 15.75
CA THR A 254 -10.09 2.28 14.72
C THR A 254 -9.45 2.43 13.33
N PHE A 255 -8.80 3.54 13.04
CA PHE A 255 -8.10 3.75 11.76
C PHE A 255 -6.91 2.78 11.54
N PHE A 256 -6.36 2.15 12.59
CA PHE A 256 -5.38 1.07 12.40
C PHE A 256 -6.03 -0.19 11.83
N LEU A 257 -7.18 -0.59 12.36
CA LEU A 257 -7.92 -1.75 11.83
C LEU A 257 -8.49 -1.45 10.44
N GLU A 258 -8.99 -0.26 10.22
CA GLU A 258 -9.47 0.17 8.90
C GLU A 258 -8.33 0.09 7.86
N ASN A 259 -7.13 0.57 8.20
CA ASN A 259 -5.94 0.46 7.34
C ASN A 259 -5.55 -1.01 7.10
N LEU A 260 -5.57 -1.85 8.13
CA LEU A 260 -5.30 -3.28 8.03
C LEU A 260 -6.25 -3.97 7.05
N ILE A 261 -7.56 -3.76 7.22
CA ILE A 261 -8.58 -4.35 6.33
C ILE A 261 -8.46 -3.81 4.90
N CYS A 262 -8.16 -2.51 4.74
CA CYS A 262 -7.90 -1.92 3.43
C CYS A 262 -6.73 -2.60 2.71
N ASN A 263 -5.60 -2.80 3.40
CA ASN A 263 -4.42 -3.45 2.84
C ASN A 263 -4.69 -4.92 2.49
N GLU A 264 -5.38 -5.65 3.37
CA GLU A 264 -5.81 -7.03 3.13
C GLU A 264 -6.68 -7.16 1.88
N LEU A 265 -7.69 -6.29 1.73
CA LEU A 265 -8.56 -6.30 0.56
C LEU A 265 -7.81 -5.96 -0.73
N LYS A 266 -6.86 -5.02 -0.67
CA LYS A 266 -6.02 -4.68 -1.81
C LYS A 266 -5.11 -5.84 -2.22
N SER A 267 -4.49 -6.54 -1.27
CA SER A 267 -3.62 -7.68 -1.55
C SER A 267 -4.41 -8.85 -2.19
N ARG A 268 -5.71 -8.98 -1.87
CA ARG A 268 -6.62 -9.92 -2.53
C ARG A 268 -7.10 -9.46 -3.92
N GLY A 269 -6.62 -8.30 -4.41
CA GLY A 269 -6.92 -7.78 -5.76
C GLY A 269 -8.26 -7.05 -5.88
N TYR A 270 -8.88 -6.63 -4.79
CA TYR A 270 -10.10 -5.83 -4.83
C TYR A 270 -9.79 -4.34 -5.15
N ASP A 271 -10.69 -3.69 -5.91
CA ASP A 271 -10.75 -2.22 -5.96
C ASP A 271 -11.42 -1.74 -4.68
N VAL A 272 -10.65 -1.10 -3.82
CA VAL A 272 -11.09 -0.60 -2.51
C VAL A 272 -11.30 0.90 -2.60
N ARG A 273 -12.44 1.37 -2.11
CA ARG A 273 -12.81 2.79 -2.04
C ARG A 273 -13.40 3.11 -0.69
N THR A 274 -13.45 4.39 -0.34
CA THR A 274 -14.22 4.88 0.81
C THR A 274 -15.59 5.37 0.36
N GLY A 275 -16.57 5.38 1.24
CA GLY A 275 -17.92 5.85 0.95
C GLY A 275 -18.32 7.05 1.78
N LYS A 276 -18.93 8.07 1.17
CA LYS A 276 -19.49 9.19 1.92
C LYS A 276 -20.89 9.48 1.43
N THR A 277 -21.82 9.58 2.36
CA THR A 277 -23.16 10.11 2.15
C THR A 277 -23.27 11.48 2.79
N TYR A 278 -24.40 12.13 2.65
CA TYR A 278 -24.64 13.40 3.35
C TYR A 278 -24.70 13.23 4.89
N ARG A 279 -24.99 12.02 5.39
CA ARG A 279 -25.25 11.76 6.82
C ARG A 279 -24.30 10.75 7.47
N SER A 280 -23.60 9.95 6.69
CA SER A 280 -22.76 8.88 7.20
C SER A 280 -21.55 8.67 6.28
N GLU A 281 -20.53 8.09 6.84
CA GLU A 281 -19.35 7.57 6.15
C GLU A 281 -19.43 6.05 6.13
N ILE A 282 -19.00 5.43 5.05
CA ILE A 282 -18.76 4.00 4.92
C ILE A 282 -17.25 3.83 4.79
N ASP A 283 -16.67 3.10 5.71
CA ASP A 283 -15.23 2.97 5.81
C ASP A 283 -14.63 2.43 4.51
N LEU A 284 -15.16 1.28 4.05
CA LEU A 284 -14.66 0.66 2.83
C LEU A 284 -15.82 0.18 1.93
N ILE A 285 -15.64 0.39 0.64
CA ILE A 285 -16.47 -0.16 -0.43
C ILE A 285 -15.56 -1.03 -1.30
N VAL A 286 -15.88 -2.29 -1.42
CA VAL A 286 -15.08 -3.29 -2.13
C VAL A 286 -15.73 -3.62 -3.44
N ILE A 287 -14.97 -3.56 -4.52
CA ILE A 287 -15.48 -3.75 -5.89
C ILE A 287 -14.60 -4.78 -6.61
N LEU A 288 -15.23 -5.73 -7.28
CA LEU A 288 -14.57 -6.69 -8.17
C LEU A 288 -15.53 -7.08 -9.31
N ASN A 289 -15.11 -6.93 -10.55
CA ASN A 289 -15.87 -7.29 -11.73
C ASN A 289 -17.29 -6.68 -11.77
N GLY A 290 -17.41 -5.43 -11.31
CA GLY A 290 -18.69 -4.71 -11.28
C GLY A 290 -19.60 -5.05 -10.10
N LYS A 291 -19.28 -6.07 -9.33
CA LYS A 291 -19.97 -6.42 -8.08
C LYS A 291 -19.34 -5.67 -6.90
N LYS A 292 -20.10 -5.44 -5.83
CA LYS A 292 -19.61 -4.69 -4.69
C LYS A 292 -20.20 -5.15 -3.35
N CYS A 293 -19.56 -4.76 -2.26
CA CYS A 293 -20.11 -4.78 -0.91
C CYS A 293 -19.64 -3.55 -0.11
N PHE A 294 -20.27 -3.35 1.04
CA PHE A 294 -20.01 -2.24 1.95
C PHE A 294 -19.52 -2.77 3.29
N ILE A 295 -18.49 -2.14 3.85
CA ILE A 295 -17.85 -2.60 5.07
C ILE A 295 -17.69 -1.42 6.03
N GLN A 296 -18.07 -1.65 7.30
CA GLN A 296 -17.68 -0.87 8.47
C GLN A 296 -16.68 -1.66 9.31
N VAL A 297 -15.71 -0.98 9.90
CA VAL A 297 -14.64 -1.59 10.69
C VAL A 297 -14.60 -0.94 12.06
N CYS A 298 -14.69 -1.72 13.12
CA CYS A 298 -14.53 -1.23 14.49
C CYS A 298 -13.73 -2.23 15.34
N TYR A 299 -13.23 -1.78 16.51
CA TYR A 299 -12.54 -2.68 17.43
C TYR A 299 -13.50 -3.66 18.07
N TYR A 300 -14.47 -3.14 18.81
CA TYR A 300 -15.47 -3.93 19.53
C TYR A 300 -16.84 -3.25 19.50
N LEU A 301 -17.86 -4.05 19.43
CA LEU A 301 -19.26 -3.66 19.51
C LEU A 301 -19.74 -3.72 20.97
N LEU A 302 -19.06 -2.96 21.86
CA LEU A 302 -19.16 -3.07 23.32
C LEU A 302 -20.52 -2.71 23.93
N ASN A 303 -21.32 -1.91 23.23
CA ASN A 303 -22.59 -1.42 23.75
C ASN A 303 -23.57 -1.12 22.60
N GLU A 304 -24.85 -1.01 22.97
CA GLU A 304 -25.93 -0.75 21.99
C GLU A 304 -25.72 0.53 21.18
N GLN A 305 -25.09 1.55 21.73
CA GLN A 305 -24.84 2.81 21.03
C GLN A 305 -23.80 2.62 19.92
N THR A 306 -22.72 1.87 20.19
CA THR A 306 -21.70 1.52 19.17
C THR A 306 -22.29 0.62 18.10
N ILE A 307 -23.03 -0.44 18.51
CA ILE A 307 -23.72 -1.33 17.57
C ILE A 307 -24.61 -0.50 16.65
N LYS A 308 -25.48 0.34 17.24
CA LYS A 308 -26.37 1.18 16.45
C LYS A 308 -25.64 2.10 15.49
N ARG A 309 -24.54 2.72 15.92
CA ARG A 309 -23.74 3.63 15.07
C ARG A 309 -23.19 2.89 13.85
N GLU A 310 -22.57 1.73 14.03
CA GLU A 310 -21.93 0.98 12.95
C GLU A 310 -22.96 0.38 11.96
N PHE A 311 -24.04 -0.18 12.49
CA PHE A 311 -25.07 -0.77 11.65
C PHE A 311 -25.96 0.29 10.98
N ASP A 312 -26.29 1.38 11.66
CA ASP A 312 -27.09 2.48 11.11
C ASP A 312 -26.35 3.29 10.03
N ALA A 313 -25.03 3.19 9.94
CA ALA A 313 -24.24 3.80 8.88
C ALA A 313 -24.70 3.37 7.48
N PHE A 314 -25.27 2.17 7.36
CA PHE A 314 -25.78 1.64 6.09
C PHE A 314 -27.22 2.10 5.75
N ASN A 315 -27.96 2.70 6.68
CA ASN A 315 -29.37 3.09 6.45
C ASN A 315 -29.59 4.03 5.24
N PRO A 316 -28.68 4.99 4.95
CA PRO A 316 -28.85 5.84 3.77
C PRO A 316 -28.58 5.11 2.44
N ILE A 317 -28.02 3.90 2.46
CA ILE A 317 -27.65 3.15 1.27
C ILE A 317 -28.83 2.36 0.76
N LYS A 318 -29.40 2.80 -0.35
CA LYS A 318 -30.51 2.13 -1.02
C LYS A 318 -30.10 0.91 -1.85
N ASP A 319 -28.80 0.67 -1.97
CA ASP A 319 -28.22 -0.43 -2.70
C ASP A 319 -28.39 -1.74 -1.92
N HIS A 320 -28.75 -2.81 -2.63
CA HIS A 320 -29.00 -4.14 -2.05
C HIS A 320 -27.72 -5.00 -1.92
N SER A 321 -26.57 -4.47 -2.36
CA SER A 321 -25.30 -5.18 -2.20
C SER A 321 -25.03 -5.52 -0.74
N PRO A 322 -24.30 -6.62 -0.47
CA PRO A 322 -24.01 -7.07 0.89
C PRO A 322 -23.36 -6.00 1.76
N LYS A 323 -23.67 -6.03 3.03
CA LYS A 323 -23.18 -5.11 4.05
C LYS A 323 -22.56 -5.90 5.19
N TYR A 324 -21.38 -5.48 5.63
CA TYR A 324 -20.61 -6.15 6.65
C TYR A 324 -20.17 -5.17 7.73
N VAL A 325 -20.23 -5.60 8.99
CA VAL A 325 -19.51 -4.99 10.10
C VAL A 325 -18.42 -5.94 10.52
N LEU A 326 -17.18 -5.49 10.48
CA LEU A 326 -16.00 -6.26 10.89
C LEU A 326 -15.53 -5.76 12.26
N SER A 327 -15.42 -6.65 13.25
CA SER A 327 -14.89 -6.32 14.58
C SER A 327 -14.06 -7.46 15.17
N LEU A 328 -13.42 -7.23 16.31
CA LEU A 328 -12.71 -8.27 17.06
C LEU A 328 -13.63 -9.11 17.95
N ASP A 329 -14.94 -8.82 17.99
CA ASP A 329 -15.90 -9.64 18.72
C ASP A 329 -15.99 -11.05 18.12
N LYS A 330 -15.97 -12.06 19.00
CA LYS A 330 -16.07 -13.49 18.59
C LYS A 330 -17.51 -13.99 18.51
N VAL A 331 -18.45 -13.20 19.03
CA VAL A 331 -19.88 -13.52 18.98
C VAL A 331 -20.47 -12.93 17.71
N ASP A 332 -21.28 -13.70 17.00
CA ASP A 332 -22.01 -13.21 15.84
C ASP A 332 -23.07 -12.18 16.27
N LEU A 333 -22.93 -10.96 15.80
CA LEU A 333 -23.82 -9.82 16.06
C LEU A 333 -24.61 -9.41 14.82
N SER A 334 -24.69 -10.28 13.81
CA SER A 334 -25.43 -10.04 12.57
C SER A 334 -26.91 -9.72 12.84
N HIS A 335 -27.42 -8.65 12.26
CA HIS A 335 -28.84 -8.34 12.32
C HIS A 335 -29.31 -7.45 11.16
N ASN A 336 -30.60 -7.43 10.91
CA ASN A 336 -31.24 -6.61 9.86
C ASN A 336 -30.64 -6.78 8.45
N GLY A 337 -30.17 -7.99 8.12
CA GLY A 337 -29.56 -8.29 6.81
C GLY A 337 -28.14 -7.75 6.64
N ILE A 338 -27.51 -7.27 7.72
CA ILE A 338 -26.10 -6.88 7.76
C ILE A 338 -25.35 -7.97 8.49
N ALA A 339 -24.32 -8.54 7.86
CA ALA A 339 -23.52 -9.60 8.45
C ALA A 339 -22.40 -9.01 9.33
N HIS A 340 -22.17 -9.66 10.48
CA HIS A 340 -21.01 -9.39 11.32
C HIS A 340 -19.93 -10.47 11.08
N LEU A 341 -18.67 -10.05 10.90
CA LEU A 341 -17.55 -10.97 10.75
C LEU A 341 -16.47 -10.62 11.78
N ASN A 342 -15.90 -11.66 12.40
CA ASN A 342 -14.71 -11.48 13.22
C ASN A 342 -13.49 -11.17 12.33
N ILE A 343 -12.75 -10.10 12.68
CA ILE A 343 -11.58 -9.63 11.91
C ILE A 343 -10.50 -10.70 11.83
N GLU A 344 -10.18 -11.39 12.93
CA GLU A 344 -9.12 -12.41 12.93
C GLU A 344 -9.47 -13.59 12.01
N ASP A 345 -10.71 -14.05 12.05
CA ASP A 345 -11.18 -15.12 11.18
C ASP A 345 -11.22 -14.69 9.71
N PHE A 346 -11.56 -13.42 9.44
CA PHE A 346 -11.50 -12.85 8.10
C PHE A 346 -10.05 -12.80 7.58
N LEU A 347 -9.10 -12.29 8.39
CA LEU A 347 -7.70 -12.21 8.02
C LEU A 347 -7.03 -13.58 7.87
N LEU A 348 -7.47 -14.60 8.61
CA LEU A 348 -7.02 -15.98 8.51
C LEU A 348 -7.77 -16.80 7.42
N HIS A 349 -8.57 -16.14 6.60
CA HIS A 349 -9.33 -16.76 5.50
C HIS A 349 -10.31 -17.86 5.94
N LYS A 350 -10.74 -17.86 7.21
CA LYS A 350 -11.76 -18.79 7.72
C LYS A 350 -13.17 -18.35 7.34
N VAL A 351 -13.39 -17.06 7.19
CA VAL A 351 -14.62 -16.43 6.68
C VAL A 351 -14.28 -15.44 5.61
N ASP A 352 -15.21 -15.14 4.70
CA ASP A 352 -14.97 -14.19 3.60
C ASP A 352 -16.21 -13.37 3.27
N ILE A 353 -16.00 -12.24 2.61
CA ILE A 353 -17.04 -11.39 2.06
C ILE A 353 -17.54 -11.93 0.72
N THR A 354 -18.82 -11.72 0.44
CA THR A 354 -19.39 -11.98 -0.87
C THR A 354 -19.75 -10.67 -1.55
N LEU A 355 -19.63 -10.62 -2.88
CA LEU A 355 -20.02 -9.46 -3.68
C LEU A 355 -21.15 -9.85 -4.62
N THR A 356 -22.15 -8.97 -4.73
CA THR A 356 -23.30 -9.18 -5.64
C THR A 356 -23.50 -7.97 -6.55
#